data_93efa83ba9e9692a42553f6349ca7b58
#
_entry.id   93efa83ba9e9692a42553f6349ca7b58
#
_cell.length_a   1.000
_cell.length_b   1.000
_cell.length_c   1.000
_cell.angle_alpha   90.00
_cell.angle_beta   90.00
_cell.angle_gamma   90.00
#
_symmetry.space_group_name_H-M   'P 1'
#
loop_
_entity.id
_entity.type
_entity.pdbx_description
1 polymer ?
#
loop_
_entity_poly.entity_id
_entity_poly.type
_entity_poly.pdbx_seq_one_letter_code
_entity_poly.pdbx_strand_id
1 'polypeptide(L)'
;MRSRLRRHHTTGHEFLSTRPISAQSNDKKGSGFTHPVNNKMKFKFFQYEEDWHIHSAAKLMFIYYVANSRRNGRGALSIQSFYNITLDFIDYKQDFDHWRGVAQKTKMNQLIEEWGNSTTKKCFSFCKYPFILSLGIKISIMEYEIRRIMEHEAEQAFLISLDKGKSVDVYFKIKVRRDVISHDSLRCIKEHQGDLLKSLRIEFVNEPGIDAGGLRKEWFFLLTKSLFNPMNGLFIYIKESSRSWFAIDPPNFDKSKGKNSQLELYYLFGVVMGLAIFNSTILDLQFPKALYKKLCSEPLSFEDYSELFPETSRNLIKMLNYTEDNFEDVLSLTFETTYRNNNWILNDSKSSKEYVTVELCENGRNVPITQSNKHEFVMKWVEFYLEKSIEPQYNKFVSGFKRVFAECNSIKLFNSEELERLVCGDEEQTKFDFKSLRSVTKYVGGFSDDSRAVCWFWEIIESWDYPLQKKLLQFVTASDRIPATGISTIPFKISLLGSHDSDDLPLAHTCFNEICLWNYSSKKKLELKLLWAINESEGYGFR
;
A
#
# COMPACT_ATOMS: atom_id res chain seq x y z
N MET A 1 49.14 -23.87 -3.79
CA MET A 1 47.84 -24.00 -3.12
C MET A 1 46.70 -23.64 -4.07
N ARG A 2 46.57 -24.34 -5.19
CA ARG A 2 45.50 -24.18 -6.19
C ARG A 2 45.13 -25.53 -6.80
N SER A 3 44.68 -26.51 -5.98
CA SER A 3 44.30 -27.81 -6.56
C SER A 3 43.39 -28.69 -5.67
N ARG A 4 42.59 -28.13 -4.76
CA ARG A 4 41.66 -28.94 -3.93
C ARG A 4 40.23 -28.38 -3.77
N LEU A 5 39.71 -27.63 -4.75
CA LEU A 5 38.32 -27.14 -4.75
C LEU A 5 37.57 -27.49 -6.05
N ARG A 6 37.86 -28.67 -6.62
CA ARG A 6 37.10 -29.20 -7.75
C ARG A 6 36.66 -30.63 -7.48
N ARG A 7 35.69 -30.84 -6.60
CA ARG A 7 34.88 -32.08 -6.52
C ARG A 7 33.79 -31.88 -5.47
N HIS A 8 32.71 -31.18 -5.82
CA HIS A 8 31.36 -31.29 -5.24
C HIS A 8 30.41 -30.36 -5.98
N HIS A 9 30.38 -30.47 -7.31
CA HIS A 9 29.38 -29.81 -8.16
C HIS A 9 28.71 -30.85 -9.04
N THR A 10 28.04 -31.83 -8.46
CA THR A 10 27.19 -32.76 -9.22
C THR A 10 26.23 -33.47 -8.28
N THR A 11 25.27 -32.73 -7.68
CA THR A 11 24.04 -33.33 -7.09
C THR A 11 22.89 -32.33 -7.02
N GLY A 12 22.93 -31.24 -7.77
CA GLY A 12 21.88 -30.22 -7.76
C GLY A 12 21.01 -30.12 -9.02
N HIS A 13 21.23 -30.95 -10.03
CA HIS A 13 20.56 -30.78 -11.33
C HIS A 13 19.60 -31.88 -11.77
N GLU A 14 19.27 -32.85 -10.95
CA GLU A 14 18.38 -33.97 -11.36
C GLU A 14 16.91 -33.84 -10.95
N PHE A 15 16.47 -32.72 -10.37
CA PHE A 15 15.06 -32.57 -9.93
C PHE A 15 14.16 -31.70 -10.82
N LEU A 16 14.60 -31.28 -12.00
CA LEU A 16 13.79 -30.42 -12.87
C LEU A 16 13.64 -30.93 -14.30
N SER A 17 13.53 -32.24 -14.53
CA SER A 17 13.12 -32.76 -15.85
C SER A 17 12.15 -33.95 -15.71
N THR A 18 10.87 -33.66 -15.51
CA THR A 18 9.81 -34.58 -15.87
C THR A 18 8.98 -33.96 -17.00
N ARG A 19 9.25 -34.46 -18.22
CA ARG A 19 8.41 -34.22 -19.41
C ARG A 19 7.02 -34.83 -19.19
N PRO A 20 5.93 -34.24 -19.72
CA PRO A 20 4.61 -34.84 -19.64
C PRO A 20 4.55 -36.11 -20.51
N ILE A 21 4.11 -37.19 -19.92
CA ILE A 21 3.82 -38.45 -20.60
C ILE A 21 2.49 -38.28 -21.35
N SER A 22 2.52 -38.43 -22.66
CA SER A 22 1.35 -38.49 -23.53
C SER A 22 0.50 -39.72 -23.22
N ALA A 23 -0.80 -39.50 -22.97
CA ALA A 23 -1.78 -40.59 -22.83
C ALA A 23 -2.15 -41.16 -24.20
N GLN A 24 -1.88 -42.43 -24.41
CA GLN A 24 -2.48 -43.22 -25.51
C GLN A 24 -3.90 -43.65 -25.09
N SER A 25 -4.82 -43.37 -26.02
CA SER A 25 -6.21 -43.81 -25.97
C SER A 25 -6.34 -45.34 -26.13
N ASN A 26 -7.14 -45.98 -25.28
CA ASN A 26 -7.78 -47.24 -25.64
C ASN A 26 -9.25 -47.22 -25.14
N ASP A 27 -10.14 -47.28 -26.14
CA ASP A 27 -11.58 -47.46 -25.97
C ASP A 27 -11.90 -48.81 -25.34
N LYS A 28 -12.79 -48.84 -24.34
CA LYS A 28 -13.82 -49.86 -24.19
C LYS A 28 -15.00 -49.33 -23.38
N LYS A 29 -16.19 -49.53 -23.94
CA LYS A 29 -17.53 -49.23 -23.43
C LYS A 29 -17.85 -49.90 -22.09
N GLY A 30 -18.52 -49.18 -21.20
CA GLY A 30 -19.18 -49.73 -20.00
C GLY A 30 -19.89 -48.66 -19.21
N SER A 31 -21.22 -48.68 -19.23
CA SER A 31 -22.16 -47.79 -18.55
C SER A 31 -21.98 -47.74 -17.04
N GLY A 32 -21.98 -46.54 -16.47
CA GLY A 32 -22.06 -46.38 -15.00
C GLY A 32 -21.75 -44.93 -14.63
N PHE A 33 -22.79 -44.15 -14.25
CA PHE A 33 -22.63 -42.81 -13.68
C PHE A 33 -21.84 -42.90 -12.38
N THR A 34 -20.57 -42.48 -12.42
CA THR A 34 -19.79 -42.17 -11.22
C THR A 34 -19.07 -40.84 -11.49
N HIS A 35 -19.32 -39.86 -10.62
CA HIS A 35 -18.61 -38.58 -10.61
C HIS A 35 -17.09 -38.79 -10.64
N PRO A 36 -16.32 -38.06 -11.43
CA PRO A 36 -14.87 -38.13 -11.38
C PRO A 36 -14.41 -37.57 -10.04
N VAL A 37 -13.90 -38.44 -9.19
CA VAL A 37 -13.13 -38.09 -8.00
C VAL A 37 -11.89 -37.38 -8.49
N ASN A 38 -11.83 -36.07 -8.24
CA ASN A 38 -10.73 -35.20 -8.54
C ASN A 38 -9.50 -35.64 -7.72
N ASN A 39 -8.65 -36.48 -8.32
CA ASN A 39 -7.36 -36.87 -7.75
C ASN A 39 -6.43 -35.66 -7.77
N LYS A 40 -6.67 -34.69 -6.87
CA LYS A 40 -5.67 -33.71 -6.53
C LYS A 40 -4.47 -34.48 -5.98
N MET A 41 -3.36 -34.48 -6.71
CA MET A 41 -2.07 -34.85 -6.16
C MET A 41 -1.91 -34.09 -4.85
N LYS A 42 -2.06 -34.78 -3.73
CA LYS A 42 -1.66 -34.27 -2.43
C LYS A 42 -0.13 -34.26 -2.47
N PHE A 43 0.47 -33.13 -2.84
CA PHE A 43 1.84 -32.89 -2.49
C PHE A 43 1.93 -33.07 -0.98
N LYS A 44 2.69 -34.04 -0.51
CA LYS A 44 3.09 -34.13 0.90
C LYS A 44 3.96 -32.91 1.13
N PHE A 45 3.36 -31.84 1.67
CA PHE A 45 4.12 -30.70 2.12
C PHE A 45 5.14 -31.19 3.14
N PHE A 46 6.39 -30.81 2.92
CA PHE A 46 7.48 -31.09 3.83
C PHE A 46 7.08 -30.53 5.20
N GLN A 47 7.09 -31.36 6.23
CA GLN A 47 6.88 -30.90 7.60
C GLN A 47 8.16 -30.18 8.07
N TYR A 48 8.32 -28.93 7.66
CA TYR A 48 9.48 -28.09 8.02
C TYR A 48 9.44 -27.60 9.48
N GLU A 49 8.34 -27.82 10.16
CA GLU A 49 8.08 -27.31 11.51
C GLU A 49 9.09 -27.84 12.54
N GLU A 50 9.63 -29.03 12.34
CA GLU A 50 10.61 -29.66 13.23
C GLU A 50 12.03 -29.72 12.62
N ASP A 51 12.24 -29.24 11.39
CA ASP A 51 13.55 -29.30 10.73
C ASP A 51 14.50 -28.22 11.29
N TRP A 52 15.46 -28.66 12.08
CA TRP A 52 16.42 -27.77 12.71
C TRP A 52 17.35 -27.06 11.69
N HIS A 53 17.57 -27.60 10.50
CA HIS A 53 18.36 -26.98 9.45
C HIS A 53 17.66 -25.72 8.94
N ILE A 54 16.37 -25.82 8.68
CA ILE A 54 15.54 -24.68 8.26
C ILE A 54 15.51 -23.62 9.34
N HIS A 55 15.32 -24.01 10.61
CA HIS A 55 15.36 -23.08 11.74
C HIS A 55 16.69 -22.34 11.85
N SER A 56 17.80 -23.07 11.68
CA SER A 56 19.16 -22.50 11.77
C SER A 56 19.43 -21.57 10.60
N ALA A 57 19.04 -21.95 9.38
CA ALA A 57 19.17 -21.12 8.19
C ALA A 57 18.36 -19.82 8.32
N ALA A 58 17.10 -19.88 8.77
CA ALA A 58 16.27 -18.70 8.97
C ALA A 58 16.86 -17.75 10.03
N LYS A 59 17.41 -18.29 11.14
CA LYS A 59 18.11 -17.48 12.17
C LYS A 59 19.37 -16.83 11.61
N LEU A 60 20.16 -17.55 10.82
CA LEU A 60 21.38 -17.00 10.20
C LEU A 60 21.02 -15.87 9.24
N MET A 61 20.01 -16.07 8.39
CA MET A 61 19.50 -15.03 7.49
C MET A 61 18.97 -13.82 8.28
N PHE A 62 18.34 -14.02 9.43
CA PHE A 62 17.92 -12.92 10.30
C PHE A 62 19.10 -12.08 10.80
N ILE A 63 20.21 -12.70 11.17
CA ILE A 63 21.42 -11.98 11.58
C ILE A 63 21.96 -11.11 10.42
N TYR A 64 22.00 -11.66 9.19
CA TYR A 64 22.39 -10.89 8.01
C TYR A 64 21.43 -9.75 7.72
N TYR A 65 20.14 -9.99 7.83
CA TYR A 65 19.11 -8.97 7.64
C TYR A 65 19.26 -7.81 8.66
N VAL A 66 19.44 -8.12 9.95
CA VAL A 66 19.67 -7.11 10.99
C VAL A 66 20.98 -6.36 10.78
N ALA A 67 22.04 -7.05 10.34
CA ALA A 67 23.32 -6.40 10.01
C ALA A 67 23.18 -5.47 8.80
N ASN A 68 22.37 -5.85 7.81
CA ASN A 68 22.06 -5.02 6.63
C ASN A 68 21.26 -3.77 7.02
N SER A 69 20.24 -3.90 7.86
CA SER A 69 19.40 -2.77 8.30
C SER A 69 20.15 -1.74 9.16
N ARG A 70 21.29 -2.14 9.77
CA ARG A 70 22.18 -1.22 10.50
C ARG A 70 23.17 -0.47 9.59
N ARG A 71 23.27 -0.85 8.31
CA ARG A 71 24.06 -0.12 7.33
C ARG A 71 23.25 1.09 6.85
N ASN A 72 23.53 2.24 7.42
CA ASN A 72 22.88 3.48 7.01
C ASN A 72 23.28 3.83 5.57
N GLY A 73 22.37 3.67 4.62
CA GLY A 73 22.40 4.18 3.26
C GLY A 73 23.39 3.51 2.29
N ARG A 74 24.69 3.70 2.42
CA ARG A 74 25.65 3.23 1.41
C ARG A 74 25.96 1.74 1.54
N GLY A 75 25.54 0.96 0.53
CA GLY A 75 25.84 -0.47 0.42
C GLY A 75 24.87 -1.39 1.18
N ALA A 76 23.74 -0.89 1.66
CA ALA A 76 22.66 -1.75 2.14
C ALA A 76 21.99 -2.46 0.95
N LEU A 77 21.71 -3.75 1.13
CA LEU A 77 20.96 -4.55 0.15
C LEU A 77 19.47 -4.20 0.27
N SER A 78 18.76 -4.19 -0.86
CA SER A 78 17.30 -4.05 -0.85
C SER A 78 16.66 -5.27 -0.17
N ILE A 79 15.45 -5.09 0.38
CA ILE A 79 14.69 -6.19 1.00
C ILE A 79 14.48 -7.37 0.05
N GLN A 80 14.32 -7.10 -1.24
CA GLN A 80 14.13 -8.10 -2.28
C GLN A 80 15.29 -9.09 -2.38
N SER A 81 16.53 -8.66 -2.01
CA SER A 81 17.70 -9.53 -1.99
C SER A 81 17.62 -10.64 -0.93
N PHE A 82 16.73 -10.51 0.03
CA PHE A 82 16.48 -11.50 1.09
C PHE A 82 15.32 -12.43 0.76
N TYR A 83 14.50 -12.13 -0.25
CA TYR A 83 13.36 -12.97 -0.61
C TYR A 83 13.83 -14.34 -1.08
N ASN A 84 13.14 -15.37 -0.59
CA ASN A 84 13.34 -16.73 -1.08
C ASN A 84 12.11 -17.16 -1.88
N ILE A 85 12.20 -17.09 -3.20
CA ILE A 85 11.14 -17.45 -4.13
C ILE A 85 10.67 -18.91 -4.02
N THR A 86 11.47 -19.80 -3.44
CA THR A 86 11.05 -21.19 -3.18
C THR A 86 9.89 -21.24 -2.17
N LEU A 87 9.80 -20.24 -1.29
CA LEU A 87 8.71 -20.14 -0.33
C LEU A 87 7.38 -19.74 -0.98
N ASP A 88 7.39 -19.26 -2.22
CA ASP A 88 6.16 -18.94 -2.95
C ASP A 88 5.32 -20.19 -3.28
N PHE A 89 5.91 -21.39 -3.14
CA PHE A 89 5.26 -22.67 -3.40
C PHE A 89 4.85 -23.44 -2.14
N ILE A 90 5.05 -22.91 -0.93
CA ILE A 90 4.58 -23.54 0.31
C ILE A 90 3.08 -23.31 0.53
N ASP A 91 2.48 -24.07 1.44
CA ASP A 91 1.15 -23.76 1.94
C ASP A 91 1.22 -22.61 2.96
N TYR A 92 1.28 -21.39 2.41
CA TYR A 92 1.36 -20.15 3.20
C TYR A 92 0.14 -19.95 4.12
N LYS A 93 -1.03 -20.55 3.78
CA LYS A 93 -2.23 -20.43 4.61
C LYS A 93 -2.07 -21.23 5.89
N GLN A 94 -1.57 -22.46 5.77
CA GLN A 94 -1.28 -23.30 6.94
C GLN A 94 -0.17 -22.69 7.80
N ASP A 95 0.91 -22.19 7.20
CA ASP A 95 2.01 -21.52 7.91
C ASP A 95 1.51 -20.29 8.68
N PHE A 96 0.68 -19.46 8.04
CA PHE A 96 0.10 -18.26 8.65
C PHE A 96 -0.89 -18.61 9.77
N ASP A 97 -1.80 -19.56 9.56
CA ASP A 97 -2.75 -19.99 10.60
C ASP A 97 -2.03 -20.58 11.82
N HIS A 98 -0.93 -21.29 11.57
CA HIS A 98 -0.06 -21.80 12.62
C HIS A 98 0.62 -20.66 13.39
N TRP A 99 1.22 -19.71 12.68
CA TRP A 99 1.84 -18.53 13.29
C TRP A 99 0.84 -17.73 14.12
N ARG A 100 -0.35 -17.49 13.60
CA ARG A 100 -1.44 -16.80 14.30
C ARG A 100 -1.89 -17.59 15.55
N GLY A 101 -2.06 -18.89 15.44
CA GLY A 101 -2.45 -19.77 16.55
C GLY A 101 -1.42 -19.80 17.67
N VAL A 102 -0.12 -19.80 17.35
CA VAL A 102 0.96 -19.70 18.33
C VAL A 102 0.97 -18.33 19.00
N ALA A 103 0.77 -17.25 18.26
CA ALA A 103 0.71 -15.90 18.82
C ALA A 103 -0.48 -15.72 19.78
N GLN A 104 -1.64 -16.31 19.48
CA GLN A 104 -2.80 -16.29 20.38
C GLN A 104 -2.58 -17.15 21.62
N LYS A 105 -1.99 -18.35 21.47
CA LYS A 105 -1.62 -19.23 22.59
C LYS A 105 -0.58 -18.58 23.49
N THR A 106 0.36 -17.79 22.94
CA THR A 106 1.36 -17.08 23.74
C THR A 106 0.71 -16.00 24.63
N LYS A 107 -0.30 -15.28 24.13
CA LYS A 107 -1.09 -14.36 24.96
C LYS A 107 -1.88 -15.09 26.05
N MET A 108 -2.48 -16.24 25.72
CA MET A 108 -3.19 -17.06 26.69
C MET A 108 -2.22 -17.72 27.68
N ASN A 109 -1.04 -18.16 27.22
CA ASN A 109 -0.04 -18.80 28.06
C ASN A 109 0.68 -17.80 28.98
N GLN A 110 0.82 -16.52 28.61
CA GLN A 110 1.26 -15.48 29.55
C GLN A 110 0.28 -15.34 30.72
N LEU A 111 -1.02 -15.54 30.48
CA LEU A 111 -2.02 -15.58 31.54
C LEU A 111 -2.01 -16.91 32.32
N ILE A 112 -1.50 -18.01 31.71
CA ILE A 112 -1.42 -19.35 32.32
C ILE A 112 -0.04 -19.61 32.93
N GLU A 113 1.04 -19.01 32.42
CA GLU A 113 2.40 -19.07 33.03
C GLU A 113 2.46 -18.38 34.39
N GLU A 114 1.52 -17.50 34.70
CA GLU A 114 1.26 -17.09 36.07
C GLU A 114 0.68 -18.25 36.94
N TRP A 115 0.31 -19.39 36.31
CA TRP A 115 -0.37 -20.53 36.98
C TRP A 115 0.30 -21.92 36.81
N GLY A 116 1.50 -22.01 36.24
CA GLY A 116 2.29 -23.25 36.31
C GLY A 116 2.82 -23.83 35.00
N ASN A 117 4.04 -24.29 35.04
CA ASN A 117 4.89 -24.90 34.02
C ASN A 117 4.19 -25.65 32.89
N SER A 118 4.23 -25.07 31.68
CA SER A 118 3.87 -25.76 30.45
C SER A 118 4.98 -25.60 29.40
N THR A 119 5.67 -26.69 29.09
CA THR A 119 6.61 -26.82 27.97
C THR A 119 5.85 -26.85 26.66
N THR A 120 5.47 -25.67 26.14
CA THR A 120 4.90 -25.59 24.79
C THR A 120 6.01 -25.70 23.75
N LYS A 121 6.00 -26.76 22.91
CA LYS A 121 6.87 -26.87 21.75
C LYS A 121 6.73 -25.61 20.90
N LYS A 122 7.82 -24.85 20.74
CA LYS A 122 7.88 -23.68 19.85
C LYS A 122 7.91 -24.17 18.40
N CYS A 123 6.74 -24.27 17.78
CA CYS A 123 6.66 -24.63 16.36
C CYS A 123 7.23 -23.51 15.48
N PHE A 124 7.93 -23.89 14.43
CA PHE A 124 8.48 -22.96 13.44
C PHE A 124 7.38 -22.48 12.47
N SER A 125 7.48 -21.25 12.02
CA SER A 125 6.72 -20.69 10.91
C SER A 125 7.58 -19.65 10.20
N PHE A 126 7.51 -19.58 8.90
CA PHE A 126 8.20 -18.57 8.09
C PHE A 126 7.66 -17.16 8.33
N CYS A 127 6.39 -17.04 8.76
CA CYS A 127 5.82 -15.74 9.17
C CYS A 127 6.54 -15.09 10.37
N LYS A 128 7.40 -15.83 11.11
CA LYS A 128 8.30 -15.26 12.12
C LYS A 128 9.49 -14.50 11.52
N TYR A 129 9.78 -14.74 10.26
CA TYR A 129 10.90 -14.17 9.52
C TYR A 129 10.38 -13.50 8.23
N PRO A 130 9.54 -12.47 8.33
CA PRO A 130 8.82 -11.93 7.17
C PRO A 130 9.73 -11.39 6.08
N PHE A 131 10.98 -11.02 6.40
CA PHE A 131 11.96 -10.52 5.43
C PHE A 131 12.39 -11.55 4.37
N ILE A 132 12.17 -12.87 4.60
CA ILE A 132 12.46 -13.92 3.60
C ILE A 132 11.26 -14.24 2.70
N LEU A 133 10.06 -13.78 3.06
CA LEU A 133 8.84 -13.94 2.27
C LEU A 133 8.78 -12.89 1.17
N SER A 134 8.46 -13.29 -0.06
CA SER A 134 8.22 -12.35 -1.14
C SER A 134 7.03 -11.45 -0.86
N LEU A 135 7.00 -10.25 -1.47
CA LEU A 135 5.87 -9.34 -1.34
C LEU A 135 4.56 -9.99 -1.83
N GLY A 136 4.62 -10.79 -2.90
CA GLY A 136 3.47 -11.50 -3.44
C GLY A 136 2.84 -12.46 -2.44
N ILE A 137 3.66 -13.25 -1.73
CA ILE A 137 3.16 -14.13 -0.67
C ILE A 137 2.55 -13.36 0.49
N LYS A 138 3.19 -12.28 0.95
CA LYS A 138 2.65 -11.45 2.03
C LYS A 138 1.27 -10.88 1.67
N ILE A 139 1.11 -10.41 0.44
CA ILE A 139 -0.17 -9.93 -0.08
C ILE A 139 -1.19 -11.08 -0.12
N SER A 140 -0.81 -12.26 -0.60
CA SER A 140 -1.70 -13.45 -0.64
C SER A 140 -2.14 -13.90 0.77
N ILE A 141 -1.25 -13.83 1.75
CA ILE A 141 -1.56 -14.07 3.17
C ILE A 141 -2.56 -13.03 3.69
N MET A 142 -2.33 -11.76 3.39
CA MET A 142 -3.21 -10.67 3.81
C MET A 142 -4.60 -10.79 3.18
N GLU A 143 -4.69 -11.06 1.88
CA GLU A 143 -5.96 -11.30 1.19
C GLU A 143 -6.72 -12.51 1.77
N TYR A 144 -6.00 -13.58 2.11
CA TYR A 144 -6.57 -14.74 2.76
C TYR A 144 -7.16 -14.40 4.14
N GLU A 145 -6.41 -13.65 4.97
CA GLU A 145 -6.89 -13.24 6.30
C GLU A 145 -8.09 -12.29 6.19
N ILE A 146 -8.00 -11.26 5.34
CA ILE A 146 -9.08 -10.29 5.10
C ILE A 146 -10.35 -10.99 4.63
N ARG A 147 -10.24 -11.92 3.69
CA ARG A 147 -11.41 -12.67 3.20
C ARG A 147 -12.08 -13.44 4.33
N ARG A 148 -11.32 -14.13 5.18
CA ARG A 148 -11.85 -14.85 6.34
C ARG A 148 -12.54 -13.93 7.34
N ILE A 149 -11.97 -12.74 7.58
CA ILE A 149 -12.60 -11.73 8.44
C ILE A 149 -13.92 -11.28 7.84
N MET A 150 -13.97 -10.93 6.54
CA MET A 150 -15.20 -10.52 5.87
C MET A 150 -16.27 -11.63 5.87
N GLU A 151 -15.88 -12.88 5.64
CA GLU A 151 -16.78 -14.04 5.68
C GLU A 151 -17.36 -14.23 7.09
N HIS A 152 -16.52 -14.14 8.13
CA HIS A 152 -16.96 -14.23 9.51
C HIS A 152 -17.94 -13.12 9.89
N GLU A 153 -17.66 -11.87 9.51
CA GLU A 153 -18.58 -10.75 9.74
C GLU A 153 -19.92 -10.91 9.03
N ALA A 154 -19.91 -11.46 7.81
CA ALA A 154 -21.13 -11.74 7.07
C ALA A 154 -21.94 -12.86 7.74
N GLU A 155 -21.31 -13.93 8.23
CA GLU A 155 -21.95 -15.01 8.99
C GLU A 155 -22.56 -14.49 10.29
N GLN A 156 -21.83 -13.66 11.04
CA GLN A 156 -22.34 -13.05 12.27
C GLN A 156 -23.56 -12.16 12.00
N ALA A 157 -23.51 -11.33 10.96
CA ALA A 157 -24.64 -10.49 10.56
C ALA A 157 -25.86 -11.33 10.19
N PHE A 158 -25.66 -12.46 9.49
CA PHE A 158 -26.72 -13.41 9.14
C PHE A 158 -27.34 -14.07 10.39
N LEU A 159 -26.53 -14.55 11.32
CA LEU A 159 -27.00 -15.16 12.58
C LEU A 159 -27.78 -14.17 13.43
N ILE A 160 -27.32 -12.92 13.55
CA ILE A 160 -28.03 -11.85 14.27
C ILE A 160 -29.36 -11.54 13.58
N SER A 161 -29.42 -11.59 12.25
CA SER A 161 -30.65 -11.39 11.48
C SER A 161 -31.69 -12.46 11.77
N LEU A 162 -31.27 -13.71 11.89
CA LEU A 162 -32.13 -14.85 12.24
C LEU A 162 -32.65 -14.74 13.68
N ASP A 163 -31.77 -14.40 14.64
CA ASP A 163 -32.14 -14.31 16.06
C ASP A 163 -33.10 -13.15 16.35
N LYS A 164 -32.83 -11.97 15.76
CA LYS A 164 -33.61 -10.75 15.99
C LYS A 164 -34.81 -10.58 15.07
N GLY A 165 -34.98 -11.43 14.05
CA GLY A 165 -36.02 -11.28 13.03
C GLY A 165 -35.97 -9.95 12.25
N LYS A 166 -34.79 -9.29 12.24
CA LYS A 166 -34.55 -8.02 11.54
C LYS A 166 -33.40 -8.20 10.56
N SER A 167 -33.54 -7.65 9.36
CA SER A 167 -32.45 -7.63 8.39
C SER A 167 -31.25 -6.84 8.93
N VAL A 168 -30.08 -7.48 9.01
CA VAL A 168 -28.81 -6.86 9.35
C VAL A 168 -27.98 -6.79 8.08
N ASP A 169 -27.40 -5.62 7.81
CA ASP A 169 -26.57 -5.45 6.62
C ASP A 169 -25.28 -6.27 6.71
N VAL A 170 -25.05 -7.09 5.69
CA VAL A 170 -23.82 -7.85 5.52
C VAL A 170 -22.68 -7.01 4.94
N TYR A 171 -22.97 -5.80 4.51
CA TYR A 171 -22.02 -4.84 3.94
C TYR A 171 -21.84 -3.64 4.84
N PHE A 172 -20.64 -3.06 4.83
CA PHE A 172 -20.43 -1.73 5.35
C PHE A 172 -20.85 -0.71 4.28
N LYS A 173 -22.00 -0.07 4.46
CA LYS A 173 -22.54 0.90 3.52
C LYS A 173 -22.18 2.32 3.93
N ILE A 174 -21.52 3.05 3.03
CA ILE A 174 -21.23 4.47 3.19
C ILE A 174 -22.08 5.25 2.19
N LYS A 175 -23.03 6.04 2.71
CA LYS A 175 -23.89 6.90 1.91
C LYS A 175 -23.43 8.35 2.01
N VAL A 176 -23.03 8.95 0.89
CA VAL A 176 -22.37 10.26 0.86
C VAL A 176 -22.89 11.16 -0.23
N ARG A 177 -22.82 12.47 0.02
CA ARG A 177 -22.98 13.53 -0.98
C ARG A 177 -21.61 13.94 -1.49
N ARG A 178 -21.50 14.27 -2.77
CA ARG A 178 -20.21 14.61 -3.41
C ARG A 178 -19.59 15.90 -2.87
N ASP A 179 -20.41 16.91 -2.61
CA ASP A 179 -20.02 18.25 -2.14
C ASP A 179 -19.49 18.26 -0.72
N VAL A 180 -19.92 17.34 0.13
CA VAL A 180 -19.54 17.23 1.55
C VAL A 180 -19.00 15.84 1.91
N ILE A 181 -18.32 15.21 0.97
CA ILE A 181 -17.90 13.80 1.03
C ILE A 181 -17.11 13.47 2.31
N SER A 182 -16.17 14.34 2.74
CA SER A 182 -15.36 14.11 3.94
C SER A 182 -16.21 14.11 5.21
N HIS A 183 -17.18 15.03 5.30
CA HIS A 183 -18.07 15.13 6.46
C HIS A 183 -19.01 13.92 6.54
N ASP A 184 -19.65 13.57 5.43
CA ASP A 184 -20.59 12.44 5.39
C ASP A 184 -19.88 11.11 5.63
N SER A 185 -18.67 10.93 5.06
CA SER A 185 -17.84 9.74 5.30
C SER A 185 -17.43 9.61 6.76
N LEU A 186 -16.96 10.70 7.38
CA LEU A 186 -16.59 10.70 8.80
C LEU A 186 -17.77 10.35 9.69
N ARG A 187 -18.96 10.92 9.40
CA ARG A 187 -20.19 10.61 10.14
C ARG A 187 -20.54 9.13 10.01
N CYS A 188 -20.64 8.59 8.79
CA CYS A 188 -20.96 7.18 8.57
C CYS A 188 -19.96 6.23 9.28
N ILE A 189 -18.66 6.52 9.20
CA ILE A 189 -17.61 5.73 9.87
C ILE A 189 -17.79 5.76 11.40
N LYS A 190 -18.13 6.91 11.98
CA LYS A 190 -18.35 7.02 13.42
C LYS A 190 -19.63 6.33 13.90
N GLU A 191 -20.68 6.37 13.10
CA GLU A 191 -21.97 5.72 13.42
C GLU A 191 -21.87 4.19 13.30
N HIS A 192 -21.02 3.67 12.40
CA HIS A 192 -20.91 2.25 12.06
C HIS A 192 -19.52 1.66 12.33
N GLN A 193 -18.92 2.03 13.45
CA GLN A 193 -17.56 1.54 13.81
C GLN A 193 -17.42 0.02 13.90
N GLY A 194 -18.52 -0.70 14.18
CA GLY A 194 -18.55 -2.16 14.19
C GLY A 194 -18.56 -2.79 12.80
N ASP A 195 -18.85 -2.04 11.75
CA ASP A 195 -19.03 -2.57 10.39
C ASP A 195 -17.80 -2.42 9.49
N LEU A 196 -16.72 -1.80 9.98
CA LEU A 196 -15.51 -1.50 9.20
C LEU A 196 -14.83 -2.73 8.58
N LEU A 197 -15.05 -3.92 9.16
CA LEU A 197 -14.48 -5.19 8.71
C LEU A 197 -15.36 -5.92 7.68
N LYS A 198 -16.57 -5.42 7.44
CA LYS A 198 -17.45 -5.92 6.39
C LYS A 198 -17.00 -5.43 5.01
N SER A 199 -17.48 -6.09 3.96
CA SER A 199 -17.23 -5.65 2.58
C SER A 199 -17.82 -4.27 2.33
N LEU A 200 -17.00 -3.33 1.86
CA LEU A 200 -17.37 -1.92 1.66
C LEU A 200 -18.27 -1.75 0.44
N ARG A 201 -19.37 -0.99 0.61
CA ARG A 201 -20.24 -0.51 -0.47
C ARG A 201 -20.49 0.98 -0.35
N ILE A 202 -20.42 1.67 -1.48
CA ILE A 202 -20.61 3.12 -1.57
C ILE A 202 -21.91 3.44 -2.30
N GLU A 203 -22.65 4.39 -1.74
CA GLU A 203 -23.85 4.98 -2.36
C GLU A 203 -23.68 6.50 -2.42
N PHE A 204 -23.75 7.08 -3.62
CA PHE A 204 -23.87 8.53 -3.77
C PHE A 204 -25.33 8.93 -3.70
N VAL A 205 -25.62 9.93 -2.87
CA VAL A 205 -27.01 10.41 -2.66
C VAL A 205 -27.56 10.98 -3.97
N ASN A 206 -28.77 10.57 -4.32
CA ASN A 206 -29.50 10.96 -5.53
C ASN A 206 -28.90 10.44 -6.85
N GLU A 207 -27.98 9.47 -6.81
CA GLU A 207 -27.46 8.84 -8.00
C GLU A 207 -27.95 7.38 -8.07
N PRO A 208 -28.55 6.95 -9.20
CA PRO A 208 -28.89 5.55 -9.40
C PRO A 208 -27.60 4.77 -9.69
N GLY A 209 -27.27 3.80 -8.86
CA GLY A 209 -26.11 2.94 -9.09
C GLY A 209 -26.01 1.81 -8.09
N ILE A 210 -25.63 0.64 -8.58
CA ILE A 210 -25.22 -0.49 -7.75
C ILE A 210 -23.70 -0.50 -7.75
N ASP A 211 -23.07 -0.44 -6.57
CA ASP A 211 -21.62 -0.50 -6.47
C ASP A 211 -21.08 -1.89 -6.90
N ALA A 212 -20.65 -1.96 -8.16
CA ALA A 212 -19.92 -3.11 -8.71
C ALA A 212 -18.38 -2.95 -8.54
N GLY A 213 -17.93 -2.07 -7.63
CA GLY A 213 -16.52 -1.75 -7.35
C GLY A 213 -16.08 -0.40 -7.89
N GLY A 214 -16.88 0.24 -8.72
CA GLY A 214 -16.57 1.52 -9.34
C GLY A 214 -16.83 2.71 -8.46
N LEU A 215 -18.02 2.75 -7.85
CA LEU A 215 -18.36 3.81 -6.91
C LEU A 215 -17.40 3.83 -5.73
N ARG A 216 -16.89 2.66 -5.32
CA ARG A 216 -15.87 2.54 -4.28
C ARG A 216 -14.54 3.19 -4.70
N LYS A 217 -14.04 2.93 -5.89
CA LYS A 217 -12.81 3.59 -6.41
C LYS A 217 -13.00 5.10 -6.50
N GLU A 218 -14.14 5.53 -7.02
CA GLU A 218 -14.48 6.94 -7.13
C GLU A 218 -14.55 7.62 -5.76
N TRP A 219 -15.17 6.97 -4.77
CA TRP A 219 -15.21 7.47 -3.40
C TRP A 219 -13.81 7.64 -2.81
N PHE A 220 -12.91 6.65 -2.96
CA PHE A 220 -11.53 6.78 -2.51
C PHE A 220 -10.83 7.97 -3.16
N PHE A 221 -10.99 8.12 -4.47
CA PHE A 221 -10.39 9.23 -5.21
C PHE A 221 -10.92 10.59 -4.74
N LEU A 222 -12.23 10.78 -4.73
CA LEU A 222 -12.85 12.05 -4.35
C LEU A 222 -12.56 12.42 -2.89
N LEU A 223 -12.61 11.43 -2.00
CA LEU A 223 -12.34 11.64 -0.58
C LEU A 223 -10.86 12.00 -0.35
N THR A 224 -9.93 11.30 -1.00
CA THR A 224 -8.51 11.64 -0.95
C THR A 224 -8.27 13.06 -1.48
N LYS A 225 -8.82 13.39 -2.65
CA LYS A 225 -8.74 14.75 -3.22
C LYS A 225 -9.30 15.81 -2.27
N SER A 226 -10.41 15.52 -1.60
CA SER A 226 -11.00 16.42 -0.61
C SER A 226 -10.08 16.62 0.61
N LEU A 227 -9.52 15.55 1.17
CA LEU A 227 -8.63 15.60 2.34
C LEU A 227 -7.32 16.34 2.04
N PHE A 228 -6.80 16.20 0.82
CA PHE A 228 -5.57 16.87 0.37
C PHE A 228 -5.79 18.25 -0.23
N ASN A 229 -7.02 18.75 -0.23
CA ASN A 229 -7.29 20.11 -0.68
C ASN A 229 -6.53 21.12 0.20
N PRO A 230 -5.68 21.99 -0.37
CA PRO A 230 -4.91 22.99 0.37
C PRO A 230 -5.77 23.89 1.27
N MET A 231 -7.03 24.14 0.90
CA MET A 231 -7.96 24.92 1.71
C MET A 231 -8.30 24.27 3.06
N ASN A 232 -8.18 22.96 3.17
CA ASN A 232 -8.38 22.25 4.44
C ASN A 232 -7.15 22.36 5.37
N GLY A 233 -5.95 22.65 4.82
CA GLY A 233 -4.72 22.85 5.58
C GLY A 233 -4.28 21.65 6.42
N LEU A 234 -4.72 20.43 6.08
CA LEU A 234 -4.33 19.21 6.80
C LEU A 234 -2.89 18.80 6.49
N PHE A 235 -2.51 18.96 5.23
CA PHE A 235 -1.20 18.57 4.71
C PHE A 235 -0.55 19.75 4.01
N ILE A 236 0.78 19.82 4.09
CA ILE A 236 1.60 20.74 3.32
C ILE A 236 2.23 19.97 2.15
N TYR A 237 2.23 20.56 0.97
CA TYR A 237 2.94 20.04 -0.18
C TYR A 237 4.28 20.74 -0.29
N ILE A 238 5.37 19.97 -0.24
CA ILE A 238 6.75 20.44 -0.30
C ILE A 238 7.22 20.30 -1.75
N LYS A 239 7.34 21.43 -2.45
CA LYS A 239 7.62 21.48 -3.89
C LYS A 239 8.97 20.84 -4.23
N GLU A 240 9.98 21.05 -3.40
CA GLU A 240 11.35 20.61 -3.60
C GLU A 240 11.50 19.08 -3.63
N SER A 241 10.67 18.39 -2.87
CA SER A 241 10.62 16.91 -2.83
C SER A 241 9.42 16.32 -3.58
N SER A 242 8.47 17.15 -3.99
CA SER A 242 7.17 16.71 -4.53
C SER A 242 6.42 15.75 -3.58
N ARG A 243 6.57 15.96 -2.26
CA ARG A 243 5.97 15.15 -1.21
C ARG A 243 5.02 15.97 -0.35
N SER A 244 4.03 15.30 0.22
CA SER A 244 3.11 15.86 1.20
C SER A 244 3.51 15.44 2.61
N TRP A 245 3.31 16.34 3.59
CA TRP A 245 3.53 16.04 5.00
C TRP A 245 2.43 16.64 5.86
N PHE A 246 2.30 16.16 7.09
CA PHE A 246 1.34 16.69 8.05
C PHE A 246 1.61 18.18 8.33
N ALA A 247 0.57 19.00 8.37
CA ALA A 247 0.70 20.38 8.79
C ALA A 247 0.99 20.45 10.30
N ILE A 248 1.97 21.27 10.70
CA ILE A 248 2.34 21.40 12.12
C ILE A 248 1.18 22.02 12.91
N ASP A 249 0.66 23.13 12.42
CA ASP A 249 -0.50 23.82 12.99
C ASP A 249 -1.64 23.87 11.96
N PRO A 250 -2.50 22.83 11.88
CA PRO A 250 -3.61 22.86 10.95
C PRO A 250 -4.61 23.96 11.33
N PRO A 251 -5.33 24.54 10.38
CA PRO A 251 -6.32 25.59 10.64
C PRO A 251 -7.34 25.15 11.69
N ASN A 252 -7.78 26.09 12.54
CA ASN A 252 -8.74 25.84 13.63
C ASN A 252 -8.26 24.84 14.71
N PHE A 253 -6.94 24.65 14.83
CA PHE A 253 -6.35 23.90 15.93
C PHE A 253 -6.39 24.77 17.21
N ASP A 254 -7.52 24.79 17.89
CA ASP A 254 -7.65 25.45 19.20
C ASP A 254 -7.31 24.48 20.33
N LYS A 255 -6.09 24.57 20.84
CA LYS A 255 -5.58 23.75 21.95
C LYS A 255 -6.43 23.91 23.23
N SER A 256 -7.18 25.03 23.37
CA SER A 256 -7.95 25.34 24.57
C SER A 256 -9.31 24.64 24.65
N LYS A 257 -9.89 24.25 23.50
CA LYS A 257 -11.26 23.72 23.43
C LYS A 257 -11.39 22.21 23.37
N GLY A 258 -10.29 21.45 23.26
CA GLY A 258 -10.27 19.98 23.32
C GLY A 258 -11.06 19.22 22.26
N LYS A 259 -11.87 19.89 21.45
CA LYS A 259 -12.68 19.35 20.35
C LYS A 259 -12.20 19.94 19.05
N ASN A 260 -11.30 19.22 18.38
CA ASN A 260 -10.78 19.67 17.11
C ASN A 260 -11.38 18.85 15.97
N SER A 261 -12.27 19.48 15.21
CA SER A 261 -12.85 18.87 14.00
C SER A 261 -11.79 18.48 12.97
N GLN A 262 -10.66 19.18 12.93
CA GLN A 262 -9.55 18.90 12.03
C GLN A 262 -8.80 17.61 12.42
N LEU A 263 -8.61 17.31 13.70
CA LEU A 263 -8.00 16.05 14.13
C LEU A 263 -8.84 14.84 13.71
N GLU A 264 -10.15 14.98 13.63
CA GLU A 264 -11.03 13.91 13.18
C GLU A 264 -10.88 13.62 11.67
N LEU A 265 -10.43 14.60 10.88
CA LEU A 265 -10.12 14.37 9.46
C LEU A 265 -8.82 13.56 9.29
N TYR A 266 -7.85 13.70 10.19
CA TYR A 266 -6.69 12.79 10.22
C TYR A 266 -7.09 11.36 10.62
N TYR A 267 -8.02 11.22 11.57
CA TYR A 267 -8.60 9.91 11.87
C TYR A 267 -9.29 9.32 10.63
N LEU A 268 -10.11 10.11 9.94
CA LEU A 268 -10.76 9.70 8.70
C LEU A 268 -9.73 9.25 7.66
N PHE A 269 -8.65 10.01 7.46
CA PHE A 269 -7.59 9.65 6.52
C PHE A 269 -6.93 8.31 6.88
N GLY A 270 -6.70 8.05 8.18
CA GLY A 270 -6.19 6.76 8.66
C GLY A 270 -7.12 5.59 8.34
N VAL A 271 -8.44 5.77 8.58
CA VAL A 271 -9.45 4.76 8.23
C VAL A 271 -9.49 4.54 6.72
N VAL A 272 -9.44 5.62 5.92
CA VAL A 272 -9.46 5.54 4.44
C VAL A 272 -8.26 4.76 3.92
N MET A 273 -7.05 5.05 4.41
CA MET A 273 -5.85 4.30 4.03
C MET A 273 -5.98 2.82 4.42
N GLY A 274 -6.48 2.53 5.62
CA GLY A 274 -6.73 1.15 6.06
C GLY A 274 -7.78 0.44 5.19
N LEU A 275 -8.90 1.08 4.90
CA LEU A 275 -9.96 0.53 4.04
C LEU A 275 -9.50 0.33 2.59
N ALA A 276 -8.59 1.18 2.09
CA ALA A 276 -8.02 1.02 0.76
C ALA A 276 -7.23 -0.28 0.66
N ILE A 277 -6.34 -0.55 1.63
CA ILE A 277 -5.62 -1.84 1.71
C ILE A 277 -6.60 -3.00 1.87
N PHE A 278 -7.55 -2.88 2.81
CA PHE A 278 -8.54 -3.92 3.13
C PHE A 278 -9.45 -4.27 1.94
N ASN A 279 -9.64 -3.34 1.00
CA ASN A 279 -10.43 -3.51 -0.22
C ASN A 279 -9.57 -3.57 -1.50
N SER A 280 -8.27 -3.82 -1.38
CA SER A 280 -7.31 -3.96 -2.51
C SER A 280 -7.40 -2.79 -3.51
N THR A 281 -7.46 -1.56 -2.98
CA THR A 281 -7.54 -0.33 -3.78
C THR A 281 -6.28 0.50 -3.57
N ILE A 282 -5.63 0.88 -4.65
CA ILE A 282 -4.45 1.74 -4.62
C ILE A 282 -4.89 3.20 -4.42
N LEU A 283 -4.13 3.94 -3.60
CA LEU A 283 -4.31 5.37 -3.40
C LEU A 283 -3.14 6.13 -4.06
N ASP A 284 -3.46 7.18 -4.80
CA ASP A 284 -2.45 8.10 -5.31
C ASP A 284 -2.02 9.07 -4.20
N LEU A 285 -1.02 8.66 -3.42
CA LEU A 285 -0.49 9.43 -2.29
C LEU A 285 0.99 9.75 -2.52
N GLN A 286 1.37 10.98 -2.21
CA GLN A 286 2.73 11.50 -2.36
C GLN A 286 3.36 11.74 -0.97
N PHE A 287 3.48 10.67 -0.16
CA PHE A 287 4.16 10.75 1.14
C PHE A 287 5.62 10.29 1.07
N PRO A 288 6.50 10.80 1.94
CA PRO A 288 7.85 10.27 2.09
C PRO A 288 7.85 8.91 2.79
N LYS A 289 8.92 8.15 2.64
CA LYS A 289 9.12 6.86 3.34
C LYS A 289 8.96 6.96 4.85
N ALA A 290 9.24 8.13 5.41
CA ALA A 290 9.05 8.42 6.85
C ALA A 290 7.65 8.05 7.36
N LEU A 291 6.57 8.26 6.59
CA LEU A 291 5.22 7.90 7.00
C LEU A 291 5.08 6.39 7.22
N TYR A 292 5.55 5.61 6.26
CA TYR A 292 5.43 4.15 6.29
C TYR A 292 6.36 3.53 7.36
N LYS A 293 7.56 4.10 7.55
CA LYS A 293 8.45 3.74 8.68
C LYS A 293 7.76 3.95 10.02
N LYS A 294 7.11 5.11 10.22
CA LYS A 294 6.34 5.37 11.45
C LYS A 294 5.21 4.37 11.65
N LEU A 295 4.49 3.99 10.58
CA LEU A 295 3.42 2.97 10.65
C LEU A 295 3.95 1.59 11.02
N CYS A 296 5.13 1.22 10.52
CA CYS A 296 5.81 -0.04 10.82
C CYS A 296 6.63 0.01 12.13
N SER A 297 6.65 1.15 12.84
CA SER A 297 7.48 1.38 14.03
C SER A 297 8.97 1.19 13.76
N GLU A 298 9.42 1.52 12.55
CA GLU A 298 10.82 1.56 12.18
C GLU A 298 11.46 2.89 12.59
N PRO A 299 12.75 2.93 12.95
CA PRO A 299 13.41 4.16 13.35
C PRO A 299 13.52 5.14 12.19
N LEU A 300 13.29 6.43 12.50
CA LEU A 300 13.52 7.52 11.55
C LEU A 300 14.96 7.97 11.57
N SER A 301 15.44 8.48 10.45
CA SER A 301 16.81 8.92 10.26
C SER A 301 16.89 10.30 9.61
N PHE A 302 18.11 10.84 9.51
CA PHE A 302 18.36 12.07 8.79
C PHE A 302 18.06 11.93 7.28
N GLU A 303 18.23 10.74 6.71
CA GLU A 303 17.90 10.45 5.31
C GLU A 303 16.40 10.61 5.05
N ASP A 304 15.55 10.18 6.00
CA ASP A 304 14.08 10.35 5.90
C ASP A 304 13.69 11.84 5.93
N TYR A 305 14.39 12.63 6.75
CA TYR A 305 14.22 14.08 6.75
C TYR A 305 14.71 14.71 5.44
N SER A 306 15.84 14.21 4.90
CA SER A 306 16.43 14.71 3.65
C SER A 306 15.56 14.42 2.43
N GLU A 307 14.85 13.30 2.42
CA GLU A 307 13.85 13.00 1.38
C GLU A 307 12.75 14.06 1.36
N LEU A 308 12.30 14.49 2.54
CA LEU A 308 11.19 15.44 2.67
C LEU A 308 11.63 16.88 2.47
N PHE A 309 12.77 17.29 3.08
CA PHE A 309 13.29 18.65 3.07
C PHE A 309 14.71 18.74 2.50
N PRO A 310 14.89 18.52 1.19
CA PRO A 310 16.22 18.41 0.58
C PRO A 310 17.05 19.69 0.66
N GLU A 311 16.45 20.88 0.61
CA GLU A 311 17.18 22.16 0.71
C GLU A 311 17.72 22.41 2.11
N THR A 312 16.87 22.26 3.13
CA THR A 312 17.29 22.43 4.52
C THR A 312 18.34 21.40 4.90
N SER A 313 18.18 20.14 4.43
CA SER A 313 19.16 19.07 4.67
C SER A 313 20.54 19.40 4.10
N ARG A 314 20.62 20.01 2.92
CA ARG A 314 21.92 20.47 2.36
C ARG A 314 22.60 21.48 3.28
N ASN A 315 21.84 22.38 3.91
CA ASN A 315 22.40 23.35 4.84
C ASN A 315 22.85 22.69 6.15
N LEU A 316 22.06 21.74 6.68
CA LEU A 316 22.46 20.97 7.86
C LEU A 316 23.72 20.12 7.60
N ILE A 317 23.86 19.54 6.41
CA ILE A 317 25.07 18.80 6.01
C ILE A 317 26.28 19.74 5.93
N LYS A 318 26.13 20.96 5.37
CA LYS A 318 27.22 21.94 5.36
C LYS A 318 27.64 22.33 6.77
N MET A 319 26.68 22.52 7.67
CA MET A 319 26.96 22.80 9.09
C MET A 319 27.70 21.64 9.76
N LEU A 320 27.26 20.39 9.55
CA LEU A 320 27.93 19.21 10.10
C LEU A 320 29.37 19.06 9.61
N ASN A 321 29.62 19.40 8.33
CA ASN A 321 30.95 19.30 7.70
C ASN A 321 31.85 20.51 7.99
N TYR A 322 31.35 21.55 8.64
CA TYR A 322 32.14 22.72 9.00
C TYR A 322 33.05 22.37 10.19
N THR A 323 34.37 22.50 10.01
CA THR A 323 35.39 22.03 10.98
C THR A 323 36.28 23.13 11.53
N GLU A 324 36.08 24.40 11.08
CA GLU A 324 36.92 25.52 11.54
C GLU A 324 36.57 25.94 12.98
N ASP A 325 37.56 26.50 13.69
CA ASP A 325 37.43 26.88 15.10
C ASP A 325 36.47 28.06 15.35
N ASN A 326 36.13 28.82 14.30
CA ASN A 326 35.19 29.95 14.37
C ASN A 326 33.73 29.54 14.15
N PHE A 327 33.37 28.28 14.34
CA PHE A 327 32.03 27.71 14.10
C PHE A 327 30.93 28.54 14.80
N GLU A 328 31.11 28.86 16.06
CA GLU A 328 30.11 29.55 16.89
C GLU A 328 29.91 31.00 16.44
N ASP A 329 31.00 31.70 16.09
CA ASP A 329 30.97 33.09 15.62
C ASP A 329 30.30 33.22 14.24
N VAL A 330 30.55 32.26 13.34
CA VAL A 330 30.04 32.28 11.97
C VAL A 330 28.55 31.92 11.93
N LEU A 331 28.12 30.92 12.70
CA LEU A 331 26.73 30.43 12.61
C LEU A 331 25.80 31.15 13.58
N SER A 332 26.26 31.48 14.79
CA SER A 332 25.48 32.17 15.84
C SER A 332 24.07 31.60 16.03
N LEU A 333 23.94 30.26 15.99
CA LEU A 333 22.68 29.53 16.08
C LEU A 333 22.49 28.95 17.48
N THR A 334 21.23 28.79 17.86
CA THR A 334 20.79 28.17 19.13
C THR A 334 19.90 26.96 18.86
N PHE A 335 19.56 26.18 19.89
CA PHE A 335 18.68 25.00 19.76
C PHE A 335 17.23 25.42 19.58
N GLU A 336 16.97 26.24 18.56
CA GLU A 336 15.65 26.69 18.14
C GLU A 336 15.39 26.37 16.67
N THR A 337 14.12 26.31 16.32
CA THR A 337 13.68 26.28 14.93
C THR A 337 12.49 27.21 14.73
N THR A 338 12.35 27.73 13.52
CA THR A 338 11.22 28.58 13.14
C THR A 338 10.50 27.98 11.95
N TYR A 339 9.20 27.83 12.07
CA TYR A 339 8.35 27.34 10.99
C TYR A 339 7.22 28.31 10.68
N ARG A 340 6.68 28.21 9.46
CA ARG A 340 5.56 29.04 9.03
C ARG A 340 4.25 28.48 9.59
N ASN A 341 3.50 29.33 10.25
CA ASN A 341 2.19 28.97 10.80
C ASN A 341 1.12 28.98 9.70
N ASN A 342 0.53 27.83 9.41
CA ASN A 342 -0.51 27.72 8.39
C ASN A 342 -1.83 28.40 8.79
N ASN A 343 -2.08 28.62 10.07
CA ASN A 343 -3.25 29.36 10.56
C ASN A 343 -3.26 30.83 10.13
N TRP A 344 -2.10 31.39 9.79
CA TRP A 344 -2.00 32.78 9.31
C TRP A 344 -2.75 33.02 7.99
N ILE A 345 -2.78 32.01 7.10
CA ILE A 345 -3.40 32.15 5.76
C ILE A 345 -4.93 32.14 5.84
N LEU A 346 -5.51 31.47 6.82
CA LEU A 346 -6.94 31.16 6.90
C LEU A 346 -7.69 31.98 7.96
N ASN A 347 -6.97 32.63 8.87
CA ASN A 347 -7.55 33.48 9.89
C ASN A 347 -7.35 34.96 9.56
N ASP A 348 -8.45 35.68 9.28
CA ASP A 348 -8.50 37.15 9.19
C ASP A 348 -8.16 37.87 10.51
N SER A 349 -7.88 37.14 11.58
CA SER A 349 -7.56 37.70 12.89
C SER A 349 -6.09 38.17 12.91
N LYS A 350 -5.90 39.46 13.04
CA LYS A 350 -4.61 40.19 13.17
C LYS A 350 -3.69 39.72 14.29
N SER A 351 -4.01 38.62 15.01
CA SER A 351 -3.30 38.12 16.18
C SER A 351 -2.43 36.89 15.92
N SER A 352 -2.51 36.22 14.76
CA SER A 352 -1.70 35.04 14.49
C SER A 352 -0.37 35.45 13.85
N LYS A 353 0.75 35.08 14.49
CA LYS A 353 2.09 35.29 13.91
C LYS A 353 2.27 34.39 12.69
N GLU A 354 2.82 34.94 11.61
CA GLU A 354 3.15 34.18 10.40
C GLU A 354 4.22 33.11 10.67
N TYR A 355 5.16 33.41 11.57
CA TYR A 355 6.24 32.51 11.94
C TYR A 355 6.19 32.22 13.44
N VAL A 356 6.46 30.96 13.79
CA VAL A 356 6.52 30.47 15.17
C VAL A 356 7.90 29.89 15.43
N THR A 357 8.58 30.38 16.46
CA THR A 357 9.86 29.84 16.93
C THR A 357 9.63 28.89 18.09
N VAL A 358 10.24 27.71 18.04
CA VAL A 358 10.13 26.66 19.06
C VAL A 358 11.52 26.20 19.47
N GLU A 359 11.69 25.96 20.77
CA GLU A 359 12.90 25.38 21.34
C GLU A 359 12.95 23.87 21.11
N LEU A 360 14.08 23.36 20.62
CA LEU A 360 14.29 21.92 20.32
C LEU A 360 14.68 21.11 21.57
N CYS A 361 15.15 21.77 22.61
CA CYS A 361 15.42 21.22 23.92
C CYS A 361 15.02 22.21 25.03
N GLU A 362 15.06 21.79 26.27
CA GLU A 362 14.76 22.66 27.42
C GLU A 362 15.73 23.83 27.45
N ASN A 363 15.21 25.06 27.51
CA ASN A 363 15.96 26.31 27.46
C ASN A 363 16.84 26.46 26.19
N GLY A 364 16.41 25.87 25.07
CA GLY A 364 17.17 25.80 23.80
C GLY A 364 17.58 27.13 23.23
N ARG A 365 16.80 28.18 23.50
CA ARG A 365 17.13 29.57 23.10
C ARG A 365 18.48 30.05 23.62
N ASN A 366 18.88 29.57 24.81
CA ASN A 366 20.12 29.96 25.47
C ASN A 366 21.25 28.92 25.28
N VAL A 367 21.00 27.86 24.54
CA VAL A 367 21.99 26.82 24.23
C VAL A 367 22.59 27.08 22.84
N PRO A 368 23.83 27.58 22.74
CA PRO A 368 24.49 27.78 21.45
C PRO A 368 24.83 26.45 20.81
N ILE A 369 24.78 26.41 19.47
CA ILE A 369 25.27 25.27 18.71
C ILE A 369 26.78 25.37 18.58
N THR A 370 27.49 24.32 19.00
CA THR A 370 28.94 24.22 19.02
C THR A 370 29.44 23.05 18.18
N GLN A 371 30.75 22.96 17.93
CA GLN A 371 31.35 21.80 17.27
C GLN A 371 31.02 20.48 17.98
N SER A 372 30.89 20.49 19.31
CA SER A 372 30.64 19.29 20.10
C SER A 372 29.18 18.82 20.08
N ASN A 373 28.20 19.74 19.95
CA ASN A 373 26.76 19.41 20.05
C ASN A 373 25.99 19.51 18.72
N LYS A 374 26.64 19.90 17.60
CA LYS A 374 25.97 20.05 16.30
C LYS A 374 25.25 18.80 15.81
N HIS A 375 25.77 17.59 16.10
CA HIS A 375 25.09 16.33 15.78
C HIS A 375 23.81 16.14 16.60
N GLU A 376 23.85 16.50 17.88
CA GLU A 376 22.67 16.46 18.75
C GLU A 376 21.61 17.45 18.24
N PHE A 377 22.02 18.67 17.86
CA PHE A 377 21.10 19.64 17.27
C PHE A 377 20.39 19.06 16.04
N VAL A 378 21.11 18.45 15.09
CA VAL A 378 20.51 17.84 13.90
C VAL A 378 19.56 16.70 14.26
N MET A 379 19.90 15.86 15.25
CA MET A 379 18.98 14.81 15.73
C MET A 379 17.70 15.41 16.31
N LYS A 380 17.81 16.47 17.15
CA LYS A 380 16.63 17.16 17.71
C LYS A 380 15.81 17.86 16.66
N TRP A 381 16.46 18.40 15.62
CA TRP A 381 15.80 19.00 14.45
C TRP A 381 14.95 17.95 13.70
N VAL A 382 15.53 16.80 13.38
CA VAL A 382 14.83 15.69 12.71
C VAL A 382 13.68 15.18 13.56
N GLU A 383 13.91 14.93 14.86
CA GLU A 383 12.88 14.52 15.82
C GLU A 383 11.71 15.51 15.86
N PHE A 384 12.00 16.81 15.84
CA PHE A 384 10.95 17.83 15.83
C PHE A 384 10.07 17.73 14.57
N TYR A 385 10.67 17.80 13.39
CA TYR A 385 9.90 17.86 12.14
C TYR A 385 9.20 16.56 11.74
N LEU A 386 9.80 15.41 12.06
CA LEU A 386 9.22 14.11 11.70
C LEU A 386 8.34 13.49 12.79
N GLU A 387 8.45 13.96 14.04
CA GLU A 387 7.75 13.32 15.16
C GLU A 387 6.98 14.32 16.03
N LYS A 388 7.67 15.19 16.78
CA LYS A 388 7.06 16.01 17.85
C LYS A 388 6.04 17.02 17.32
N SER A 389 6.39 17.72 16.25
CA SER A 389 5.54 18.79 15.71
C SER A 389 4.21 18.31 15.14
N ILE A 390 4.14 17.04 14.75
CA ILE A 390 2.96 16.43 14.13
C ILE A 390 2.32 15.34 15.00
N GLU A 391 2.75 15.19 16.25
CA GLU A 391 2.33 14.09 17.13
C GLU A 391 0.80 13.98 17.28
N PRO A 392 0.03 15.04 17.56
CA PRO A 392 -1.41 14.94 17.69
C PRO A 392 -2.11 14.49 16.41
N GLN A 393 -1.67 14.99 15.25
CA GLN A 393 -2.18 14.68 13.93
C GLN A 393 -1.89 13.22 13.58
N TYR A 394 -0.63 12.81 13.77
CA TYR A 394 -0.17 11.46 13.49
C TYR A 394 -0.85 10.43 14.40
N ASN A 395 -1.00 10.72 15.69
CA ASN A 395 -1.67 9.82 16.64
C ASN A 395 -3.14 9.58 16.26
N LYS A 396 -3.85 10.61 15.78
CA LYS A 396 -5.21 10.46 15.26
C LYS A 396 -5.25 9.65 13.97
N PHE A 397 -4.35 9.94 13.03
CA PHE A 397 -4.19 9.17 11.79
C PHE A 397 -3.95 7.68 12.09
N VAL A 398 -2.96 7.36 12.92
CA VAL A 398 -2.64 5.97 13.31
C VAL A 398 -3.80 5.28 14.00
N SER A 399 -4.55 6.01 14.85
CA SER A 399 -5.72 5.41 15.52
C SER A 399 -6.79 4.97 14.51
N GLY A 400 -7.01 5.77 13.46
CA GLY A 400 -7.91 5.41 12.36
C GLY A 400 -7.39 4.22 11.54
N PHE A 401 -6.11 4.23 11.18
CA PHE A 401 -5.48 3.14 10.45
C PHE A 401 -5.53 1.82 11.22
N LYS A 402 -5.11 1.82 12.48
CA LYS A 402 -5.12 0.64 13.35
C LYS A 402 -6.53 0.12 13.64
N ARG A 403 -7.55 0.98 13.55
CA ARG A 403 -8.94 0.54 13.74
C ARG A 403 -9.38 -0.48 12.69
N VAL A 404 -8.96 -0.30 11.44
CA VAL A 404 -9.26 -1.25 10.35
C VAL A 404 -8.49 -2.55 10.50
N PHE A 405 -7.28 -2.52 11.05
CA PHE A 405 -6.43 -3.70 11.23
C PHE A 405 -6.46 -4.28 12.65
N ALA A 406 -7.47 -3.94 13.47
CA ALA A 406 -7.55 -4.40 14.86
C ALA A 406 -7.48 -5.92 15.00
N GLU A 407 -8.07 -6.66 14.07
CA GLU A 407 -8.12 -8.12 14.04
C GLU A 407 -7.21 -8.76 12.98
N CYS A 408 -6.56 -7.94 12.14
CA CYS A 408 -5.69 -8.38 11.06
C CYS A 408 -4.23 -8.46 11.53
N ASN A 409 -3.64 -9.65 11.53
CA ASN A 409 -2.26 -9.85 11.94
C ASN A 409 -1.27 -9.79 10.77
N SER A 410 -1.72 -10.08 9.55
CA SER A 410 -0.87 -10.12 8.37
C SER A 410 -0.21 -8.78 8.03
N ILE A 411 -0.81 -7.66 8.43
CA ILE A 411 -0.20 -6.32 8.25
C ILE A 411 1.18 -6.20 8.92
N LYS A 412 1.46 -7.00 9.95
CA LYS A 412 2.73 -7.04 10.67
C LYS A 412 3.86 -7.72 9.88
N LEU A 413 3.53 -8.37 8.78
CA LEU A 413 4.51 -9.03 7.90
C LEU A 413 5.21 -8.04 6.96
N PHE A 414 4.64 -6.85 6.79
CA PHE A 414 5.14 -5.83 5.87
C PHE A 414 6.13 -4.89 6.57
N ASN A 415 7.20 -4.55 5.89
CA ASN A 415 8.06 -3.43 6.24
C ASN A 415 7.56 -2.13 5.60
N SER A 416 8.24 -1.02 5.87
CA SER A 416 7.82 0.30 5.38
C SER A 416 7.80 0.42 3.86
N GLU A 417 8.80 -0.13 3.16
CA GLU A 417 8.89 -0.11 1.70
C GLU A 417 7.78 -0.95 1.05
N GLU A 418 7.53 -2.13 1.59
CA GLU A 418 6.46 -3.01 1.14
C GLU A 418 5.07 -2.43 1.43
N LEU A 419 4.90 -1.75 2.58
CA LEU A 419 3.65 -1.08 2.93
C LEU A 419 3.36 0.11 2.01
N GLU A 420 4.38 0.89 1.64
CA GLU A 420 4.26 1.95 0.64
C GLU A 420 3.77 1.40 -0.70
N ARG A 421 4.42 0.35 -1.19
CA ARG A 421 4.03 -0.32 -2.44
C ARG A 421 2.62 -0.93 -2.38
N LEU A 422 2.23 -1.43 -1.22
CA LEU A 422 0.88 -1.97 -1.01
C LEU A 422 -0.20 -0.87 -1.10
N VAL A 423 0.08 0.31 -0.53
CA VAL A 423 -0.86 1.45 -0.51
C VAL A 423 -0.87 2.19 -1.84
N CYS A 424 0.32 2.50 -2.36
CA CYS A 424 0.49 3.41 -3.49
C CYS A 424 0.70 2.70 -4.83
N GLY A 425 0.90 1.38 -4.83
CA GLY A 425 1.34 0.64 -6.01
C GLY A 425 2.84 0.82 -6.30
N ASP A 426 3.29 0.22 -7.40
CA ASP A 426 4.68 0.25 -7.82
C ASP A 426 4.95 1.45 -8.73
N GLU A 427 5.90 2.31 -8.35
CA GLU A 427 6.37 3.45 -9.14
C GLU A 427 7.67 3.14 -9.91
N GLU A 428 8.41 2.09 -9.51
CA GLU A 428 9.77 1.86 -10.00
C GLU A 428 9.85 1.22 -11.39
N GLN A 429 8.72 0.85 -11.99
CA GLN A 429 8.72 0.23 -13.31
C GLN A 429 8.95 1.26 -14.41
N THR A 430 9.97 1.04 -15.20
CA THR A 430 10.32 1.87 -16.36
C THR A 430 9.55 1.49 -17.63
N LYS A 431 8.86 0.35 -17.64
CA LYS A 431 8.04 -0.15 -18.74
C LYS A 431 7.00 -1.14 -18.25
N PHE A 432 5.76 -1.03 -18.75
CA PHE A 432 4.70 -1.98 -18.42
C PHE A 432 4.80 -3.29 -19.19
N ASP A 433 4.52 -4.41 -18.52
CA ASP A 433 4.41 -5.73 -19.15
C ASP A 433 3.00 -5.93 -19.73
N PHE A 434 2.76 -5.32 -20.89
CA PHE A 434 1.47 -5.47 -21.59
C PHE A 434 1.20 -6.89 -22.07
N LYS A 435 2.22 -7.74 -22.22
CA LYS A 435 2.00 -9.15 -22.59
C LYS A 435 1.30 -9.90 -21.47
N SER A 436 1.75 -9.68 -20.22
CA SER A 436 1.06 -10.22 -19.05
C SER A 436 -0.35 -9.65 -18.89
N LEU A 437 -0.57 -8.36 -19.13
CA LEU A 437 -1.90 -7.75 -19.09
C LEU A 437 -2.81 -8.34 -20.19
N ARG A 438 -2.32 -8.50 -21.42
CA ARG A 438 -3.06 -9.10 -22.53
C ARG A 438 -3.55 -10.50 -22.20
N SER A 439 -2.72 -11.31 -21.54
CA SER A 439 -3.07 -12.70 -21.18
C SER A 439 -4.26 -12.83 -20.23
N VAL A 440 -4.57 -11.79 -19.45
CA VAL A 440 -5.68 -11.75 -18.48
C VAL A 440 -6.85 -10.87 -18.95
N THR A 441 -6.69 -10.20 -20.10
CA THR A 441 -7.68 -9.26 -20.64
C THR A 441 -8.93 -9.99 -21.11
N LYS A 442 -10.10 -9.44 -20.77
CA LYS A 442 -11.40 -9.93 -21.23
C LYS A 442 -11.89 -9.10 -22.40
N TYR A 443 -12.32 -9.77 -23.46
CA TYR A 443 -12.89 -9.14 -24.65
C TYR A 443 -14.41 -9.27 -24.63
N VAL A 444 -15.12 -8.18 -24.92
CA VAL A 444 -16.59 -8.09 -24.83
C VAL A 444 -17.18 -7.41 -26.07
N GLY A 445 -18.48 -7.64 -26.32
CA GLY A 445 -19.22 -6.95 -27.38
C GLY A 445 -18.88 -7.42 -28.81
N GLY A 446 -18.26 -8.61 -28.97
CA GLY A 446 -17.88 -9.16 -30.26
C GLY A 446 -16.39 -9.03 -30.60
N PHE A 447 -15.58 -8.44 -29.69
CA PHE A 447 -14.12 -8.53 -29.79
C PHE A 447 -13.60 -9.87 -29.28
N SER A 448 -12.49 -10.31 -29.85
CA SER A 448 -11.65 -11.42 -29.43
C SER A 448 -10.18 -10.98 -29.46
N ASP A 449 -9.27 -11.79 -28.93
CA ASP A 449 -7.82 -11.49 -28.96
C ASP A 449 -7.29 -11.35 -30.40
N ASP A 450 -7.91 -12.06 -31.37
CA ASP A 450 -7.54 -12.03 -32.78
C ASP A 450 -8.24 -10.91 -33.60
N SER A 451 -9.13 -10.14 -32.97
CA SER A 451 -9.82 -9.04 -33.65
C SER A 451 -8.81 -7.98 -34.11
N ARG A 452 -8.91 -7.57 -35.39
CA ARG A 452 -7.97 -6.64 -36.04
C ARG A 452 -7.73 -5.37 -35.23
N ALA A 453 -8.78 -4.74 -34.72
CA ALA A 453 -8.67 -3.52 -33.89
C ALA A 453 -7.96 -3.81 -32.53
N VAL A 454 -8.18 -4.98 -31.94
CA VAL A 454 -7.54 -5.43 -30.70
C VAL A 454 -6.05 -5.69 -30.94
N CYS A 455 -5.68 -6.37 -32.02
CA CYS A 455 -4.27 -6.58 -32.38
C CYS A 455 -3.55 -5.23 -32.55
N TRP A 456 -4.16 -4.30 -33.29
CA TRP A 456 -3.62 -2.95 -33.48
C TRP A 456 -3.48 -2.18 -32.16
N PHE A 457 -4.47 -2.30 -31.25
CA PHE A 457 -4.41 -1.68 -29.94
C PHE A 457 -3.16 -2.13 -29.17
N TRP A 458 -2.91 -3.44 -29.06
CA TRP A 458 -1.74 -3.96 -28.35
C TRP A 458 -0.43 -3.55 -29.01
N GLU A 459 -0.33 -3.61 -30.34
CA GLU A 459 0.85 -3.17 -31.08
C GLU A 459 1.15 -1.67 -30.87
N ILE A 460 0.13 -0.82 -30.81
CA ILE A 460 0.26 0.62 -30.59
C ILE A 460 0.81 0.88 -29.19
N ILE A 461 0.18 0.34 -28.16
CA ILE A 461 0.56 0.64 -26.77
C ILE A 461 1.93 0.04 -26.39
N GLU A 462 2.31 -1.10 -26.98
CA GLU A 462 3.66 -1.67 -26.82
C GLU A 462 4.75 -0.79 -27.47
N SER A 463 4.40 -0.05 -28.51
CA SER A 463 5.32 0.87 -29.21
C SER A 463 5.49 2.22 -28.50
N TRP A 464 4.57 2.59 -27.61
CA TRP A 464 4.59 3.87 -26.92
C TRP A 464 5.70 3.94 -25.88
N ASP A 465 6.15 5.17 -25.60
CA ASP A 465 7.04 5.45 -24.48
C ASP A 465 6.32 5.31 -23.12
N TYR A 466 7.09 5.21 -22.05
CA TYR A 466 6.55 4.99 -20.72
C TYR A 466 5.56 6.10 -20.25
N PRO A 467 5.78 7.40 -20.50
CA PRO A 467 4.82 8.45 -20.18
C PRO A 467 3.45 8.27 -20.84
N LEU A 468 3.42 7.89 -22.11
CA LEU A 468 2.15 7.61 -22.82
C LEU A 468 1.46 6.34 -22.29
N GLN A 469 2.25 5.32 -21.95
CA GLN A 469 1.74 4.11 -21.32
C GLN A 469 1.09 4.40 -19.97
N LYS A 470 1.69 5.27 -19.15
CA LYS A 470 1.10 5.74 -17.88
C LYS A 470 -0.22 6.48 -18.10
N LYS A 471 -0.27 7.39 -19.08
CA LYS A 471 -1.51 8.09 -19.42
C LYS A 471 -2.63 7.15 -19.84
N LEU A 472 -2.32 6.12 -20.63
CA LEU A 472 -3.30 5.10 -20.99
C LEU A 472 -3.80 4.36 -19.75
N LEU A 473 -2.90 3.92 -18.88
CA LEU A 473 -3.29 3.23 -17.65
C LEU A 473 -4.19 4.12 -16.78
N GLN A 474 -3.83 5.39 -16.62
CA GLN A 474 -4.63 6.37 -15.92
C GLN A 474 -6.01 6.57 -16.58
N PHE A 475 -6.06 6.66 -17.90
CA PHE A 475 -7.31 6.79 -18.65
C PHE A 475 -8.26 5.61 -18.40
N VAL A 476 -7.73 4.37 -18.38
CA VAL A 476 -8.55 3.16 -18.27
C VAL A 476 -8.83 2.76 -16.81
N THR A 477 -7.90 3.00 -15.89
CA THR A 477 -7.99 2.50 -14.49
C THR A 477 -8.17 3.58 -13.46
N ALA A 478 -8.06 4.86 -13.85
CA ALA A 478 -7.99 6.04 -12.98
C ALA A 478 -6.72 6.12 -12.12
N SER A 479 -5.73 5.28 -12.37
CA SER A 479 -4.42 5.31 -11.71
C SER A 479 -3.32 5.08 -12.74
N ASP A 480 -2.24 5.82 -12.65
CA ASP A 480 -1.03 5.62 -13.44
C ASP A 480 -0.06 4.61 -12.80
N ARG A 481 -0.46 3.98 -11.69
CA ARG A 481 0.32 3.04 -10.89
C ARG A 481 -0.19 1.62 -11.03
N ILE A 482 0.72 0.67 -10.88
CA ILE A 482 0.43 -0.77 -10.93
C ILE A 482 0.28 -1.31 -9.51
N PRO A 483 -0.66 -2.22 -9.25
CA PRO A 483 -0.70 -2.95 -7.99
C PRO A 483 0.65 -3.61 -7.68
N ALA A 484 1.03 -3.66 -6.41
CA ALA A 484 2.26 -4.33 -5.96
C ALA A 484 2.34 -5.82 -6.37
N THR A 485 1.20 -6.42 -6.72
CA THR A 485 1.08 -7.78 -7.26
C THR A 485 1.34 -7.88 -8.76
N GLY A 486 1.55 -6.76 -9.44
CA GLY A 486 1.83 -6.68 -10.87
C GLY A 486 0.62 -6.34 -11.74
N ILE A 487 0.88 -5.94 -12.98
CA ILE A 487 -0.13 -5.46 -13.94
C ILE A 487 -1.16 -6.56 -14.32
N SER A 488 -0.76 -7.83 -14.29
CA SER A 488 -1.64 -8.98 -14.58
C SER A 488 -2.76 -9.18 -13.56
N THR A 489 -2.70 -8.53 -12.40
CA THR A 489 -3.78 -8.58 -11.42
C THR A 489 -4.89 -7.57 -11.69
N ILE A 490 -4.69 -6.64 -12.63
CA ILE A 490 -5.71 -5.69 -13.05
C ILE A 490 -6.74 -6.43 -13.93
N PRO A 491 -8.02 -6.49 -13.54
CA PRO A 491 -9.07 -7.11 -14.34
C PRO A 491 -9.40 -6.23 -15.56
N PHE A 492 -8.54 -6.26 -16.59
CA PHE A 492 -8.64 -5.42 -17.76
C PHE A 492 -9.67 -5.92 -18.76
N LYS A 493 -10.41 -4.99 -19.41
CA LYS A 493 -11.41 -5.32 -20.42
C LYS A 493 -11.27 -4.44 -21.65
N ILE A 494 -11.53 -5.03 -22.82
CA ILE A 494 -11.66 -4.30 -24.08
C ILE A 494 -13.02 -4.62 -24.68
N SER A 495 -13.86 -3.60 -24.89
CA SER A 495 -15.22 -3.75 -25.38
C SER A 495 -15.40 -3.04 -26.73
N LEU A 496 -16.26 -3.61 -27.57
CA LEU A 496 -16.65 -3.00 -28.84
C LEU A 496 -17.83 -2.04 -28.66
N LEU A 497 -17.66 -0.76 -29.01
CA LEU A 497 -18.73 0.24 -29.03
C LEU A 497 -19.69 0.11 -30.24
N GLY A 498 -19.16 -0.26 -31.38
CA GLY A 498 -19.93 -0.45 -32.59
C GLY A 498 -19.11 -1.10 -33.70
N SER A 499 -19.78 -1.89 -34.57
CA SER A 499 -19.14 -2.66 -35.62
C SER A 499 -18.72 -1.82 -36.86
N HIS A 500 -19.19 -0.57 -36.92
CA HIS A 500 -18.86 0.36 -38.01
C HIS A 500 -17.64 1.22 -37.68
N ASP A 501 -17.00 1.77 -38.70
CA ASP A 501 -15.96 2.79 -38.51
C ASP A 501 -16.56 4.08 -37.94
N SER A 502 -15.90 4.69 -36.96
CA SER A 502 -16.36 5.93 -36.33
C SER A 502 -15.23 6.95 -36.24
N ASP A 503 -15.60 8.23 -36.24
CA ASP A 503 -14.70 9.34 -35.92
C ASP A 503 -14.70 9.73 -34.43
N ASP A 504 -15.52 9.07 -33.62
CA ASP A 504 -15.59 9.28 -32.20
C ASP A 504 -14.34 8.74 -31.48
N LEU A 505 -14.10 9.26 -30.27
CA LEU A 505 -12.99 8.82 -29.43
C LEU A 505 -13.32 7.50 -28.73
N PRO A 506 -12.30 6.73 -28.33
CA PRO A 506 -12.45 5.64 -27.37
C PRO A 506 -13.01 6.16 -26.04
N LEU A 507 -13.78 5.33 -25.36
CA LEU A 507 -14.30 5.62 -24.02
C LEU A 507 -13.63 4.71 -22.99
N ALA A 508 -13.52 5.18 -21.76
CA ALA A 508 -13.04 4.34 -20.65
C ALA A 508 -14.08 4.31 -19.53
N HIS A 509 -14.32 3.11 -19.03
CA HIS A 509 -15.06 2.87 -17.79
C HIS A 509 -14.07 2.47 -16.69
N THR A 510 -13.50 3.47 -16.04
CA THR A 510 -12.44 3.29 -15.02
C THR A 510 -12.87 2.38 -13.87
N CYS A 511 -14.16 2.39 -13.58
CA CYS A 511 -14.80 1.53 -12.59
C CYS A 511 -14.60 0.04 -12.86
N PHE A 512 -14.53 -0.32 -14.14
CA PHE A 512 -14.42 -1.71 -14.60
C PHE A 512 -13.04 -2.02 -15.20
N ASN A 513 -12.10 -1.06 -15.19
CA ASN A 513 -10.84 -1.11 -15.94
C ASN A 513 -11.08 -1.49 -17.41
N GLU A 514 -12.04 -0.83 -18.04
CA GLU A 514 -12.53 -1.17 -19.35
C GLU A 514 -12.26 -0.03 -20.32
N ILE A 515 -11.68 -0.37 -21.48
CA ILE A 515 -11.58 0.52 -22.62
C ILE A 515 -12.56 0.06 -23.70
N CYS A 516 -13.35 1.00 -24.21
CA CYS A 516 -14.33 0.77 -25.25
C CYS A 516 -13.83 1.35 -26.55
N LEU A 517 -13.69 0.53 -27.58
CA LEU A 517 -13.14 0.89 -28.89
C LEU A 517 -14.22 0.76 -29.98
N TRP A 518 -14.15 1.62 -30.98
CA TRP A 518 -14.87 1.42 -32.25
C TRP A 518 -14.09 0.47 -33.17
N ASN A 519 -14.75 -0.11 -34.14
CA ASN A 519 -14.09 -0.92 -35.16
C ASN A 519 -13.42 -0.02 -36.20
N TYR A 520 -12.39 0.73 -35.78
CA TYR A 520 -11.70 1.69 -36.64
C TYR A 520 -11.16 1.06 -37.93
N SER A 521 -11.20 1.83 -39.01
CA SER A 521 -10.83 1.35 -40.38
C SER A 521 -9.32 1.12 -40.54
N SER A 522 -8.47 1.78 -39.75
CA SER A 522 -7.01 1.64 -39.84
C SER A 522 -6.30 1.78 -38.51
N LYS A 523 -5.12 1.15 -38.38
CA LYS A 523 -4.24 1.26 -37.22
C LYS A 523 -3.88 2.72 -36.92
N LYS A 524 -3.57 3.51 -37.94
CA LYS A 524 -3.22 4.93 -37.80
C LYS A 524 -4.38 5.76 -37.22
N LYS A 525 -5.63 5.45 -37.64
CA LYS A 525 -6.83 6.12 -37.12
C LYS A 525 -7.03 5.76 -35.65
N LEU A 526 -6.92 4.49 -35.30
CA LEU A 526 -7.01 4.04 -33.89
C LEU A 526 -5.95 4.72 -33.03
N GLU A 527 -4.70 4.76 -33.46
CA GLU A 527 -3.60 5.41 -32.73
C GLU A 527 -3.88 6.90 -32.47
N LEU A 528 -4.31 7.63 -33.53
CA LEU A 528 -4.64 9.05 -33.41
C LEU A 528 -5.78 9.28 -32.40
N LYS A 529 -6.83 8.46 -32.47
CA LYS A 529 -7.99 8.58 -31.57
C LYS A 529 -7.65 8.21 -30.13
N LEU A 530 -6.78 7.21 -29.91
CA LEU A 530 -6.26 6.86 -28.59
C LEU A 530 -5.43 8.00 -28.01
N LEU A 531 -4.50 8.58 -28.79
CA LEU A 531 -3.67 9.69 -28.35
C LEU A 531 -4.52 10.90 -27.94
N TRP A 532 -5.56 11.23 -28.68
CA TRP A 532 -6.48 12.30 -28.32
C TRP A 532 -7.23 11.97 -27.04
N ALA A 533 -7.79 10.75 -26.91
CA ALA A 533 -8.54 10.35 -25.73
C ALA A 533 -7.69 10.44 -24.44
N ILE A 534 -6.46 9.92 -24.46
CA ILE A 534 -5.59 9.92 -23.25
C ILE A 534 -5.01 11.31 -22.91
N ASN A 535 -4.90 12.23 -23.88
CA ASN A 535 -4.39 13.59 -23.63
C ASN A 535 -5.52 14.56 -23.25
N GLU A 536 -6.74 14.37 -23.77
CA GLU A 536 -7.89 15.19 -23.42
C GLU A 536 -8.55 14.78 -22.09
N SER A 537 -8.21 13.60 -21.57
CA SER A 537 -8.75 13.07 -20.32
C SER A 537 -7.98 13.61 -19.11
N GLU A 538 -7.96 14.92 -18.87
CA GLU A 538 -7.48 15.48 -17.62
C GLU A 538 -8.49 15.24 -16.49
N GLY A 539 -8.30 14.14 -15.76
CA GLY A 539 -9.06 13.82 -14.55
C GLY A 539 -10.44 13.20 -14.80
N TYR A 540 -11.11 12.78 -13.73
CA TYR A 540 -12.51 12.33 -13.76
C TYR A 540 -13.42 13.46 -14.26
N GLY A 541 -13.57 13.56 -15.56
CA GLY A 541 -14.53 14.43 -16.20
C GLY A 541 -15.81 13.66 -16.46
N PHE A 542 -16.78 13.75 -15.59
CA PHE A 542 -18.17 13.50 -15.98
C PHE A 542 -18.61 14.66 -16.87
N ARG A 543 -18.84 14.38 -18.16
CA ARG A 543 -19.77 15.14 -18.99
C ARG A 543 -21.11 14.43 -18.97
#